data_94d58c9fed2faa08492faa29ee573044
#
_entry.id   94d58c9fed2faa08492faa29ee573044
#
_cell.length_a   1.000
_cell.length_b   1.000
_cell.length_c   1.000
_cell.angle_alpha   90.00
_cell.angle_beta   90.00
_cell.angle_gamma   90.00
#
_symmetry.space_group_name_H-M   'P 1'
#
loop_
_entity.id
_entity.type
_entity.pdbx_description
1 polymer ?
#
loop_
_entity_poly.entity_id
_entity_poly.type
_entity_poly.pdbx_seq_one_letter_code
_entity_poly.pdbx_strand_id
1 'polypeptide(L)'
;HYGDAYVGLAAAYALLPSYSYETPEENFSSALAIIDKGAKFDASVPVKAAAIKSFILYNSQWHWIESENGFRQALDYTPENADVLQWYSLFLSSTGRFEKSLSVARQAQQLDPLSPVVNHRLAIANLWANNDDDALIYFERARELGMPAASIPGAYIILMLRFGEYDNAKQVLNGYQRMLGLAPYWLDAFLMALEDPELLPAAVAAVEKAAENGDVPRLHLYPLWTYLQQDDRALDVAFGLYKDRPNFNTEFLFSRESAVLRANPRFEQLIRTIGLSQYWEEFGWPDTCQPAGESFVCN
;
A
#
# COMPACT_ATOMS: atom_id res chain seq x y z
N HIS A 1 -12.08 30.71 5.69
CA HIS A 1 -10.62 30.81 5.52
C HIS A 1 -9.84 30.03 6.60
N TYR A 2 -10.35 29.88 7.82
CA TYR A 2 -9.68 29.06 8.84
C TYR A 2 -9.94 27.55 8.62
N GLY A 3 -11.06 27.17 8.01
CA GLY A 3 -11.42 25.78 7.74
C GLY A 3 -10.36 25.03 6.93
N ASP A 4 -9.87 25.64 5.84
CA ASP A 4 -8.84 25.02 4.97
C ASP A 4 -7.51 24.79 5.69
N ALA A 5 -7.14 25.65 6.65
CA ALA A 5 -5.96 25.44 7.48
C ALA A 5 -6.11 24.23 8.42
N TYR A 6 -7.31 23.99 8.97
CA TYR A 6 -7.58 22.79 9.75
C TYR A 6 -7.50 21.52 8.88
N VAL A 7 -8.05 21.56 7.66
CA VAL A 7 -7.97 20.43 6.71
C VAL A 7 -6.52 20.13 6.34
N GLY A 8 -5.74 21.16 5.98
CA GLY A 8 -4.31 20.99 5.67
C GLY A 8 -3.49 20.45 6.84
N LEU A 9 -3.74 20.93 8.06
CA LEU A 9 -3.07 20.42 9.25
C LEU A 9 -3.45 18.97 9.55
N ALA A 10 -4.72 18.60 9.41
CA ALA A 10 -5.17 17.22 9.56
C ALA A 10 -4.53 16.28 8.53
N ALA A 11 -4.43 16.73 7.26
CA ALA A 11 -3.72 15.98 6.22
C ALA A 11 -2.25 15.74 6.57
N ALA A 12 -1.56 16.79 7.07
CA ALA A 12 -0.16 16.66 7.49
C ALA A 12 0.00 15.60 8.59
N TYR A 13 -0.83 15.62 9.62
CA TYR A 13 -0.80 14.59 10.67
C TYR A 13 -1.15 13.20 10.13
N ALA A 14 -2.14 13.06 9.26
CA ALA A 14 -2.51 11.77 8.68
C ALA A 14 -1.38 11.14 7.84
N LEU A 15 -0.56 11.96 7.17
CA LEU A 15 0.54 11.51 6.32
C LEU A 15 1.87 11.35 7.07
N LEU A 16 2.04 11.98 8.22
CA LEU A 16 3.30 12.00 8.98
C LEU A 16 3.85 10.58 9.24
N PRO A 17 3.04 9.56 9.60
CA PRO A 17 3.55 8.18 9.79
C PRO A 17 4.18 7.56 8.55
N SER A 18 3.87 8.05 7.36
CA SER A 18 4.47 7.57 6.11
C SER A 18 5.89 8.12 5.88
N TYR A 19 6.29 9.15 6.64
CA TYR A 19 7.55 9.86 6.49
C TYR A 19 8.38 9.93 7.78
N SER A 20 7.86 9.42 8.89
CA SER A 20 8.52 9.46 10.20
C SER A 20 8.39 8.11 10.92
N TYR A 21 9.15 7.95 12.01
CA TYR A 21 9.06 6.77 12.89
C TYR A 21 8.01 6.93 14.01
N GLU A 22 7.16 7.95 13.92
CA GLU A 22 6.13 8.20 14.91
C GLU A 22 5.00 7.17 14.81
N THR A 23 4.33 6.95 15.94
CA THR A 23 3.23 5.98 15.99
C THR A 23 2.04 6.48 15.18
N PRO A 24 1.52 5.68 14.23
CA PRO A 24 0.36 6.07 13.44
C PRO A 24 -0.84 6.46 14.29
N GLU A 25 -1.07 5.76 15.40
CA GLU A 25 -2.23 5.94 16.28
C GLU A 25 -2.31 7.35 16.88
N GLU A 26 -1.18 7.90 17.35
CA GLU A 26 -1.14 9.26 17.91
C GLU A 26 -1.39 10.32 16.85
N ASN A 27 -0.77 10.15 15.68
CA ASN A 27 -0.93 11.06 14.56
C ASN A 27 -2.36 11.03 13.99
N PHE A 28 -2.94 9.86 13.81
CA PHE A 28 -4.32 9.69 13.36
C PHE A 28 -5.32 10.29 14.36
N SER A 29 -5.13 10.07 15.66
CA SER A 29 -5.93 10.68 16.70
C SER A 29 -5.85 12.20 16.67
N SER A 30 -4.63 12.75 16.47
CA SER A 30 -4.41 14.19 16.33
C SER A 30 -5.12 14.76 15.09
N ALA A 31 -5.02 14.08 13.94
CA ALA A 31 -5.70 14.47 12.71
C ALA A 31 -7.22 14.55 12.90
N LEU A 32 -7.83 13.52 13.51
CA LEU A 32 -9.27 13.49 13.78
C LEU A 32 -9.69 14.61 14.75
N ALA A 33 -8.93 14.85 15.83
CA ALA A 33 -9.20 15.94 16.78
C ALA A 33 -9.11 17.33 16.11
N ILE A 34 -8.21 17.51 15.14
CA ILE A 34 -8.08 18.73 14.36
C ILE A 34 -9.30 18.94 13.46
N ILE A 35 -9.80 17.90 12.81
CA ILE A 35 -11.05 17.96 12.00
C ILE A 35 -12.22 18.36 12.88
N ASP A 36 -12.39 17.72 14.03
CA ASP A 36 -13.48 18.00 14.97
C ASP A 36 -13.38 19.44 15.53
N LYS A 37 -12.18 19.92 15.78
CA LYS A 37 -11.94 21.31 16.21
C LYS A 37 -12.30 22.28 15.09
N GLY A 38 -11.87 22.01 13.86
CA GLY A 38 -12.16 22.85 12.69
C GLY A 38 -13.66 22.95 12.41
N ALA A 39 -14.40 21.84 12.56
CA ALA A 39 -15.86 21.79 12.37
C ALA A 39 -16.64 22.75 13.28
N LYS A 40 -16.09 23.11 14.44
CA LYS A 40 -16.71 24.09 15.36
C LYS A 40 -16.63 25.53 14.84
N PHE A 41 -15.71 25.80 13.93
CA PHE A 41 -15.49 27.14 13.37
C PHE A 41 -15.97 27.25 11.92
N ASP A 42 -15.99 26.13 11.19
CA ASP A 42 -16.40 26.08 9.79
C ASP A 42 -17.10 24.74 9.49
N ALA A 43 -18.42 24.80 9.27
CA ALA A 43 -19.24 23.63 9.00
C ALA A 43 -18.87 22.88 7.71
N SER A 44 -18.02 23.44 6.84
CA SER A 44 -17.53 22.77 5.62
C SER A 44 -16.32 21.86 5.88
N VAL A 45 -15.66 21.96 7.06
CA VAL A 45 -14.48 21.16 7.38
C VAL A 45 -14.73 19.65 7.30
N PRO A 46 -15.82 19.09 7.84
CA PRO A 46 -16.05 17.66 7.77
C PRO A 46 -16.10 17.10 6.34
N VAL A 47 -16.77 17.77 5.41
CA VAL A 47 -16.85 17.31 4.02
C VAL A 47 -15.54 17.52 3.27
N LYS A 48 -14.82 18.62 3.51
CA LYS A 48 -13.48 18.87 2.95
C LYS A 48 -12.45 17.86 3.47
N ALA A 49 -12.58 17.40 4.70
CA ALA A 49 -11.68 16.43 5.33
C ALA A 49 -12.16 14.98 5.16
N ALA A 50 -13.24 14.71 4.42
CA ALA A 50 -13.80 13.37 4.31
C ALA A 50 -12.79 12.34 3.74
N ALA A 51 -11.98 12.72 2.76
CA ALA A 51 -10.91 11.87 2.23
C ALA A 51 -9.82 11.56 3.26
N ILE A 52 -9.42 12.56 4.08
CA ILE A 52 -8.44 12.38 5.16
C ILE A 52 -8.99 11.39 6.21
N LYS A 53 -10.24 11.58 6.63
CA LYS A 53 -10.90 10.69 7.55
C LYS A 53 -10.99 9.27 7.00
N SER A 54 -11.35 9.11 5.73
CA SER A 54 -11.40 7.82 5.05
C SER A 54 -10.04 7.13 5.01
N PHE A 55 -8.97 7.88 4.70
CA PHE A 55 -7.59 7.37 4.75
C PHE A 55 -7.26 6.83 6.15
N ILE A 56 -7.59 7.57 7.20
CA ILE A 56 -7.34 7.14 8.59
C ILE A 56 -8.15 5.88 8.92
N LEU A 57 -9.45 5.84 8.57
CA LEU A 57 -10.36 4.75 8.94
C LEU A 57 -9.93 3.40 8.37
N TYR A 58 -9.56 3.32 7.08
CA TYR A 58 -9.13 2.03 6.54
C TYR A 58 -7.73 1.64 7.00
N ASN A 59 -6.82 2.61 7.22
CA ASN A 59 -5.46 2.34 7.67
C ASN A 59 -5.36 1.97 9.15
N SER A 60 -6.31 2.40 9.99
CA SER A 60 -6.24 2.18 11.43
C SER A 60 -7.25 1.18 11.99
N GLN A 61 -8.34 0.91 11.26
CA GLN A 61 -9.50 0.18 11.82
C GLN A 61 -10.16 -0.80 10.84
N TRP A 62 -9.66 -0.95 9.61
CA TRP A 62 -10.28 -1.76 8.55
C TRP A 62 -11.73 -1.37 8.22
N HIS A 63 -12.10 -0.10 8.40
CA HIS A 63 -13.42 0.43 8.11
C HIS A 63 -13.57 0.71 6.61
N TRP A 64 -13.54 -0.35 5.78
CA TRP A 64 -13.54 -0.28 4.33
C TRP A 64 -14.78 0.40 3.75
N ILE A 65 -15.97 0.05 4.27
CA ILE A 65 -17.26 0.57 3.80
C ILE A 65 -17.38 2.05 4.08
N GLU A 66 -17.09 2.48 5.31
CA GLU A 66 -17.11 3.89 5.71
C GLU A 66 -16.08 4.70 4.93
N SER A 67 -14.92 4.11 4.63
CA SER A 67 -13.87 4.77 3.86
C SER A 67 -14.28 4.99 2.40
N GLU A 68 -14.86 3.98 1.74
CA GLU A 68 -15.41 4.14 0.39
C GLU A 68 -16.46 5.26 0.34
N ASN A 69 -17.41 5.26 1.29
CA ASN A 69 -18.46 6.28 1.37
C ASN A 69 -17.87 7.67 1.59
N GLY A 70 -16.86 7.81 2.44
CA GLY A 70 -16.20 9.09 2.68
C GLY A 70 -15.38 9.59 1.48
N PHE A 71 -14.70 8.71 0.74
CA PHE A 71 -14.05 9.10 -0.51
C PHE A 71 -15.04 9.55 -1.58
N ARG A 72 -16.17 8.84 -1.73
CA ARG A 72 -17.25 9.25 -2.64
C ARG A 72 -17.81 10.61 -2.24
N GLN A 73 -18.09 10.84 -0.96
CA GLN A 73 -18.55 12.13 -0.46
C GLN A 73 -17.57 13.26 -0.76
N ALA A 74 -16.24 13.01 -0.60
CA ALA A 74 -15.22 13.99 -0.92
C ALA A 74 -15.20 14.32 -2.41
N LEU A 75 -15.35 13.33 -3.28
CA LEU A 75 -15.40 13.51 -4.73
C LEU A 75 -16.69 14.16 -5.21
N ASP A 76 -17.82 13.87 -4.59
CA ASP A 76 -19.10 14.57 -4.87
C ASP A 76 -19.00 16.07 -4.54
N TYR A 77 -18.25 16.43 -3.49
CA TYR A 77 -18.01 17.81 -3.10
C TYR A 77 -16.94 18.51 -3.95
N THR A 78 -15.86 17.81 -4.31
CA THR A 78 -14.74 18.34 -5.11
C THR A 78 -14.29 17.31 -6.17
N PRO A 79 -15.04 17.18 -7.30
CA PRO A 79 -14.77 16.13 -8.30
C PRO A 79 -13.40 16.24 -8.98
N GLU A 80 -12.88 17.46 -9.09
CA GLU A 80 -11.60 17.78 -9.76
C GLU A 80 -10.46 18.02 -8.77
N ASN A 81 -10.45 17.30 -7.64
CA ASN A 81 -9.39 17.39 -6.66
C ASN A 81 -8.40 16.23 -6.83
N ALA A 82 -7.21 16.54 -7.37
CA ALA A 82 -6.17 15.55 -7.64
C ALA A 82 -5.68 14.82 -6.36
N ASP A 83 -5.63 15.51 -5.22
CA ASP A 83 -5.23 14.89 -3.93
C ASP A 83 -6.26 13.89 -3.44
N VAL A 84 -7.55 14.20 -3.55
CA VAL A 84 -8.62 13.26 -3.19
C VAL A 84 -8.60 12.04 -4.10
N LEU A 85 -8.45 12.25 -5.42
CA LEU A 85 -8.38 11.18 -6.40
C LEU A 85 -7.17 10.26 -6.17
N GLN A 86 -5.97 10.81 -5.87
CA GLN A 86 -4.79 9.99 -5.62
C GLN A 86 -4.95 9.15 -4.33
N TRP A 87 -5.59 9.67 -3.28
CA TRP A 87 -5.87 8.90 -2.07
C TRP A 87 -6.95 7.85 -2.29
N TYR A 88 -7.97 8.17 -3.07
CA TYR A 88 -8.98 7.18 -3.44
C TYR A 88 -8.40 6.07 -4.33
N SER A 89 -7.49 6.38 -5.25
CA SER A 89 -6.74 5.39 -5.99
C SER A 89 -5.94 4.45 -5.06
N LEU A 90 -5.26 4.99 -4.04
CA LEU A 90 -4.55 4.20 -3.03
C LEU A 90 -5.50 3.24 -2.30
N PHE A 91 -6.65 3.75 -1.83
CA PHE A 91 -7.67 2.94 -1.19
C PHE A 91 -8.18 1.80 -2.10
N LEU A 92 -8.48 2.10 -3.36
CA LEU A 92 -8.93 1.09 -4.32
C LEU A 92 -7.87 0.01 -4.57
N SER A 93 -6.58 0.37 -4.65
CA SER A 93 -5.50 -0.61 -4.72
C SER A 93 -5.47 -1.50 -3.47
N SER A 94 -5.64 -0.91 -2.28
CA SER A 94 -5.65 -1.65 -1.01
C SER A 94 -6.82 -2.64 -0.90
N THR A 95 -7.87 -2.45 -1.71
CA THR A 95 -9.01 -3.39 -1.80
C THR A 95 -8.87 -4.40 -2.95
N GLY A 96 -7.75 -4.41 -3.69
CA GLY A 96 -7.49 -5.28 -4.84
C GLY A 96 -8.17 -4.85 -6.14
N ARG A 97 -8.78 -3.66 -6.20
CA ARG A 97 -9.50 -3.14 -7.37
C ARG A 97 -8.56 -2.31 -8.24
N PHE A 98 -7.56 -2.95 -8.82
CA PHE A 98 -6.43 -2.30 -9.48
C PHE A 98 -6.82 -1.55 -10.74
N GLU A 99 -7.70 -2.10 -11.58
CA GLU A 99 -8.18 -1.44 -12.80
C GLU A 99 -8.90 -0.12 -12.47
N LYS A 100 -9.75 -0.15 -11.44
CA LYS A 100 -10.44 1.05 -10.99
C LYS A 100 -9.48 2.05 -10.35
N SER A 101 -8.52 1.57 -9.56
CA SER A 101 -7.44 2.39 -8.99
C SER A 101 -6.66 3.12 -10.09
N LEU A 102 -6.26 2.39 -11.14
CA LEU A 102 -5.53 2.94 -12.28
C LEU A 102 -6.34 4.02 -13.01
N SER A 103 -7.64 3.76 -13.24
CA SER A 103 -8.53 4.74 -13.86
C SER A 103 -8.59 6.05 -13.06
N VAL A 104 -8.71 5.95 -11.73
CA VAL A 104 -8.76 7.12 -10.82
C VAL A 104 -7.41 7.83 -10.74
N ALA A 105 -6.30 7.08 -10.72
CA ALA A 105 -4.95 7.66 -10.73
C ALA A 105 -4.66 8.45 -12.03
N ARG A 106 -5.15 7.96 -13.17
CA ARG A 106 -5.06 8.68 -14.45
C ARG A 106 -5.84 9.99 -14.42
N GLN A 107 -7.02 10.02 -13.81
CA GLN A 107 -7.79 11.26 -13.62
C GLN A 107 -7.03 12.27 -12.76
N ALA A 108 -6.43 11.81 -11.64
CA ALA A 108 -5.60 12.67 -10.80
C ALA A 108 -4.43 13.29 -11.60
N GLN A 109 -3.75 12.48 -12.42
CA GLN A 109 -2.61 12.91 -13.22
C GLN A 109 -3.00 13.89 -14.34
N GLN A 110 -4.18 13.76 -14.92
CA GLN A 110 -4.70 14.73 -15.88
C GLN A 110 -4.97 16.11 -15.25
N LEU A 111 -5.38 16.13 -13.98
CA LEU A 111 -5.65 17.36 -13.22
C LEU A 111 -4.36 18.04 -12.72
N ASP A 112 -3.39 17.24 -12.28
CA ASP A 112 -2.10 17.73 -11.80
C ASP A 112 -0.92 16.91 -12.35
N PRO A 113 -0.54 17.14 -13.61
CA PRO A 113 0.52 16.39 -14.30
C PRO A 113 1.94 16.71 -13.78
N LEU A 114 2.10 17.78 -13.00
CA LEU A 114 3.40 18.20 -12.47
C LEU A 114 3.58 17.83 -11.00
N SER A 115 2.58 17.24 -10.35
CA SER A 115 2.72 16.74 -8.98
C SER A 115 3.58 15.49 -8.94
N PRO A 116 4.71 15.47 -8.19
CA PRO A 116 5.51 14.26 -8.02
C PRO A 116 4.72 13.14 -7.32
N VAL A 117 3.85 13.47 -6.37
CA VAL A 117 3.04 12.49 -5.61
C VAL A 117 2.00 11.83 -6.51
N VAL A 118 1.33 12.60 -7.36
CA VAL A 118 0.32 12.08 -8.30
C VAL A 118 0.96 11.17 -9.34
N ASN A 119 2.12 11.56 -9.91
CA ASN A 119 2.85 10.69 -10.84
C ASN A 119 3.36 9.41 -10.15
N HIS A 120 3.85 9.50 -8.92
CA HIS A 120 4.23 8.33 -8.13
C HIS A 120 3.03 7.41 -7.85
N ARG A 121 1.86 7.96 -7.51
CA ARG A 121 0.63 7.15 -7.35
C ARG A 121 0.23 6.45 -8.64
N LEU A 122 0.33 7.15 -9.79
CA LEU A 122 0.04 6.54 -11.09
C LEU A 122 1.04 5.44 -11.46
N ALA A 123 2.33 5.59 -11.10
CA ALA A 123 3.32 4.54 -11.27
C ALA A 123 2.93 3.28 -10.49
N ILE A 124 2.56 3.42 -9.21
CA ILE A 124 2.13 2.30 -8.36
C ILE A 124 0.83 1.68 -8.89
N ALA A 125 -0.13 2.49 -9.35
CA ALA A 125 -1.37 1.95 -9.92
C ALA A 125 -1.13 1.15 -11.20
N ASN A 126 -0.21 1.59 -12.07
CA ASN A 126 0.21 0.82 -13.24
C ASN A 126 0.91 -0.49 -12.85
N LEU A 127 1.82 -0.46 -11.85
CA LEU A 127 2.48 -1.66 -11.34
C LEU A 127 1.48 -2.74 -10.91
N TRP A 128 0.48 -2.36 -10.11
CA TRP A 128 -0.52 -3.31 -9.62
C TRP A 128 -1.48 -3.79 -10.71
N ALA A 129 -1.73 -2.97 -11.74
CA ALA A 129 -2.47 -3.36 -12.93
C ALA A 129 -1.62 -4.15 -13.96
N ASN A 130 -0.38 -4.52 -13.60
CA ASN A 130 0.59 -5.24 -14.44
C ASN A 130 1.02 -4.50 -15.72
N ASN A 131 0.93 -3.19 -15.75
CA ASN A 131 1.45 -2.31 -16.79
C ASN A 131 2.87 -1.85 -16.42
N ASP A 132 3.82 -2.78 -16.40
CA ASP A 132 5.17 -2.58 -15.82
C ASP A 132 5.96 -1.49 -16.56
N ASP A 133 5.87 -1.38 -17.89
CA ASP A 133 6.54 -0.34 -18.68
C ASP A 133 6.02 1.07 -18.34
N ASP A 134 4.69 1.23 -18.26
CA ASP A 134 4.07 2.50 -17.85
C ASP A 134 4.44 2.82 -16.39
N ALA A 135 4.50 1.82 -15.52
CA ALA A 135 4.92 2.02 -14.13
C ALA A 135 6.33 2.63 -14.07
N LEU A 136 7.28 2.11 -14.86
CA LEU A 136 8.65 2.64 -14.92
C LEU A 136 8.65 4.10 -15.39
N ILE A 137 7.93 4.42 -16.46
CA ILE A 137 7.83 5.78 -17.01
C ILE A 137 7.37 6.77 -15.92
N TYR A 138 6.33 6.42 -15.17
CA TYR A 138 5.78 7.32 -14.15
C TYR A 138 6.62 7.35 -12.86
N PHE A 139 7.34 6.29 -12.49
CA PHE A 139 8.35 6.37 -11.42
C PHE A 139 9.48 7.33 -11.77
N GLU A 140 10.01 7.24 -13.00
CA GLU A 140 11.04 8.18 -13.47
C GLU A 140 10.49 9.61 -13.52
N ARG A 141 9.27 9.79 -13.99
CA ARG A 141 8.63 11.11 -14.01
C ARG A 141 8.45 11.70 -12.61
N ALA A 142 8.02 10.90 -11.64
CA ALA A 142 7.91 11.35 -10.25
C ALA A 142 9.27 11.79 -9.69
N ARG A 143 10.34 11.05 -10.01
CA ARG A 143 11.71 11.37 -9.60
C ARG A 143 12.20 12.69 -10.23
N GLU A 144 11.99 12.88 -11.51
CA GLU A 144 12.31 14.13 -12.23
C GLU A 144 11.60 15.34 -11.62
N LEU A 145 10.37 15.17 -11.17
CA LEU A 145 9.56 16.19 -10.51
C LEU A 145 9.94 16.41 -9.04
N GLY A 146 10.94 15.68 -8.52
CA GLY A 146 11.47 15.89 -7.18
C GLY A 146 10.87 14.98 -6.11
N MET A 147 10.27 13.84 -6.46
CA MET A 147 9.87 12.85 -5.47
C MET A 147 11.09 12.39 -4.67
N PRO A 148 11.07 12.45 -3.32
CA PRO A 148 12.19 12.01 -2.51
C PRO A 148 12.52 10.54 -2.75
N ALA A 149 13.80 10.20 -2.90
CA ALA A 149 14.25 8.83 -3.12
C ALA A 149 13.79 7.87 -2.01
N ALA A 150 13.67 8.34 -0.77
CA ALA A 150 13.20 7.57 0.37
C ALA A 150 11.70 7.17 0.27
N SER A 151 10.92 7.82 -0.57
CA SER A 151 9.48 7.55 -0.75
C SER A 151 9.18 6.51 -1.84
N ILE A 152 10.18 6.10 -2.62
CA ILE A 152 10.00 5.24 -3.79
C ILE A 152 10.18 3.72 -3.52
N PRO A 153 10.89 3.23 -2.46
CA PRO A 153 11.54 1.91 -2.50
C PRO A 153 10.61 0.71 -2.72
N GLY A 154 9.49 0.60 -2.00
CA GLY A 154 8.71 -0.64 -1.97
C GLY A 154 8.22 -1.13 -3.34
N ALA A 155 7.38 -0.34 -3.99
CA ALA A 155 6.79 -0.69 -5.30
C ALA A 155 7.85 -0.69 -6.42
N TYR A 156 8.83 0.21 -6.36
CA TYR A 156 9.92 0.26 -7.34
C TYR A 156 10.81 -0.99 -7.29
N ILE A 157 11.09 -1.53 -6.09
CA ILE A 157 11.83 -2.78 -5.92
C ILE A 157 11.08 -3.93 -6.60
N ILE A 158 9.77 -4.05 -6.38
CA ILE A 158 8.93 -5.07 -7.03
C ILE A 158 9.06 -4.95 -8.56
N LEU A 159 8.99 -3.73 -9.09
CA LEU A 159 9.14 -3.50 -10.52
C LEU A 159 10.52 -3.95 -11.04
N MET A 160 11.61 -3.62 -10.33
CA MET A 160 12.96 -4.08 -10.69
C MET A 160 13.06 -5.59 -10.66
N LEU A 161 12.49 -6.26 -9.67
CA LEU A 161 12.45 -7.72 -9.61
C LEU A 161 11.67 -8.32 -10.80
N ARG A 162 10.59 -7.68 -11.23
CA ARG A 162 9.79 -8.09 -12.40
C ARG A 162 10.58 -7.99 -13.72
N PHE A 163 11.45 -6.99 -13.84
CA PHE A 163 12.33 -6.83 -15.00
C PHE A 163 13.60 -7.71 -14.94
N GLY A 164 13.85 -8.42 -13.84
CA GLY A 164 15.11 -9.14 -13.63
C GLY A 164 16.31 -8.23 -13.35
N GLU A 165 16.04 -6.97 -12.99
CA GLU A 165 17.05 -5.94 -12.70
C GLU A 165 17.54 -6.09 -11.24
N TYR A 166 18.12 -7.27 -10.92
CA TYR A 166 18.47 -7.64 -9.54
C TYR A 166 19.55 -6.75 -8.93
N ASP A 167 20.51 -6.27 -9.73
CA ASP A 167 21.55 -5.35 -9.25
C ASP A 167 20.95 -4.00 -8.83
N ASN A 168 19.98 -3.48 -9.59
CA ASN A 168 19.26 -2.26 -9.27
C ASN A 168 18.41 -2.46 -8.02
N ALA A 169 17.66 -3.56 -7.94
CA ALA A 169 16.88 -3.92 -6.74
C ALA A 169 17.78 -4.03 -5.51
N LYS A 170 18.96 -4.67 -5.63
CA LYS A 170 19.96 -4.78 -4.57
C LYS A 170 20.44 -3.42 -4.08
N GLN A 171 20.76 -2.51 -5.02
CA GLN A 171 21.24 -1.18 -4.67
C GLN A 171 20.19 -0.40 -3.85
N VAL A 172 18.93 -0.45 -4.28
CA VAL A 172 17.82 0.24 -3.58
C VAL A 172 17.56 -0.39 -2.22
N LEU A 173 17.49 -1.73 -2.14
CA LEU A 173 17.30 -2.47 -0.89
C LEU A 173 18.45 -2.21 0.10
N ASN A 174 19.70 -2.23 -0.34
CA ASN A 174 20.85 -1.91 0.50
C ASN A 174 20.78 -0.48 1.05
N GLY A 175 20.39 0.48 0.21
CA GLY A 175 20.20 1.87 0.64
C GLY A 175 19.12 1.98 1.72
N TYR A 176 18.00 1.32 1.52
CA TYR A 176 16.89 1.29 2.47
C TYR A 176 17.26 0.61 3.79
N GLN A 177 17.91 -0.56 3.76
CA GLN A 177 18.38 -1.27 4.95
C GLN A 177 19.35 -0.42 5.78
N ARG A 178 20.32 0.25 5.13
CA ARG A 178 21.25 1.15 5.81
C ARG A 178 20.55 2.34 6.46
N MET A 179 19.54 2.89 5.81
CA MET A 179 18.75 3.98 6.38
C MET A 179 18.03 3.54 7.67
N LEU A 180 17.61 2.27 7.73
CA LEU A 180 17.02 1.65 8.93
C LEU A 180 18.06 1.20 9.97
N GLY A 181 19.37 1.30 9.68
CA GLY A 181 20.44 0.77 10.54
C GLY A 181 20.51 -0.77 10.56
N LEU A 182 19.96 -1.46 9.55
CA LEU A 182 19.87 -2.92 9.47
C LEU A 182 20.97 -3.51 8.58
N ALA A 183 21.37 -4.76 8.88
CA ALA A 183 22.43 -5.46 8.13
C ALA A 183 21.82 -6.26 6.95
N PRO A 184 22.23 -5.99 5.71
CA PRO A 184 21.62 -6.61 4.52
C PRO A 184 22.29 -7.94 4.09
N TYR A 185 22.93 -8.69 4.97
CA TYR A 185 23.72 -9.90 4.64
C TYR A 185 22.89 -11.04 4.01
N TRP A 186 21.58 -11.04 4.23
CA TRP A 186 20.65 -12.02 3.66
C TRP A 186 20.28 -11.74 2.21
N LEU A 187 20.49 -10.50 1.75
CA LEU A 187 19.97 -9.99 0.48
C LEU A 187 20.55 -10.70 -0.74
N ASP A 188 21.85 -11.02 -0.72
CA ASP A 188 22.48 -11.71 -1.84
C ASP A 188 21.91 -13.13 -2.03
N ALA A 189 21.74 -13.86 -0.93
CA ALA A 189 21.12 -15.18 -0.99
C ALA A 189 19.68 -15.12 -1.51
N PHE A 190 18.91 -14.10 -1.08
CA PHE A 190 17.55 -13.87 -1.55
C PHE A 190 17.51 -13.61 -3.06
N LEU A 191 18.28 -12.66 -3.56
CA LEU A 191 18.27 -12.29 -4.99
C LEU A 191 18.79 -13.42 -5.87
N MET A 192 19.85 -14.13 -5.46
CA MET A 192 20.36 -15.29 -6.21
C MET A 192 19.33 -16.42 -6.34
N ALA A 193 18.50 -16.62 -5.32
CA ALA A 193 17.45 -17.63 -5.36
C ALA A 193 16.28 -17.26 -6.30
N LEU A 194 16.12 -16.00 -6.66
CA LEU A 194 15.15 -15.59 -7.68
C LEU A 194 15.62 -15.93 -9.10
N GLU A 195 16.96 -16.00 -9.31
CA GLU A 195 17.58 -16.42 -10.59
C GLU A 195 17.72 -17.94 -10.67
N ASP A 196 18.08 -18.59 -9.56
CA ASP A 196 18.34 -20.03 -9.48
C ASP A 196 17.52 -20.66 -8.35
N PRO A 197 16.42 -21.35 -8.67
CA PRO A 197 15.56 -22.02 -7.68
C PRO A 197 16.27 -23.09 -6.82
N GLU A 198 17.42 -23.62 -7.25
CA GLU A 198 18.19 -24.58 -6.44
C GLU A 198 18.75 -23.92 -5.17
N LEU A 199 18.88 -22.59 -5.17
CA LEU A 199 19.38 -21.79 -4.05
C LEU A 199 18.27 -21.40 -3.04
N LEU A 200 17.00 -21.72 -3.30
CA LEU A 200 15.89 -21.41 -2.39
C LEU A 200 16.12 -21.86 -0.93
N PRO A 201 16.64 -23.09 -0.64
CA PRO A 201 16.87 -23.49 0.75
C PRO A 201 17.90 -22.61 1.46
N ALA A 202 18.93 -22.15 0.78
CA ALA A 202 19.95 -21.28 1.34
C ALA A 202 19.40 -19.86 1.61
N ALA A 203 18.58 -19.34 0.69
CA ALA A 203 17.92 -18.06 0.82
C ALA A 203 16.89 -18.06 1.99
N VAL A 204 16.11 -19.13 2.10
CA VAL A 204 15.17 -19.32 3.23
C VAL A 204 15.93 -19.27 4.55
N ALA A 205 17.03 -20.01 4.69
CA ALA A 205 17.84 -20.02 5.93
C ALA A 205 18.44 -18.64 6.24
N ALA A 206 18.89 -17.91 5.21
CA ALA A 206 19.47 -16.57 5.37
C ALA A 206 18.42 -15.55 5.83
N VAL A 207 17.22 -15.56 5.22
CA VAL A 207 16.12 -14.65 5.61
C VAL A 207 15.56 -15.02 6.99
N GLU A 208 15.46 -16.32 7.32
CA GLU A 208 15.03 -16.79 8.64
C GLU A 208 15.96 -16.26 9.75
N LYS A 209 17.27 -16.44 9.56
CA LYS A 209 18.28 -15.92 10.48
C LYS A 209 18.20 -14.39 10.63
N ALA A 210 17.99 -13.69 9.52
CA ALA A 210 17.86 -12.24 9.54
C ALA A 210 16.59 -11.79 10.28
N ALA A 211 15.48 -12.53 10.12
CA ALA A 211 14.23 -12.28 10.84
C ALA A 211 14.39 -12.50 12.35
N GLU A 212 15.06 -13.59 12.77
CA GLU A 212 15.36 -13.90 14.17
C GLU A 212 16.23 -12.82 14.83
N ASN A 213 17.19 -12.27 14.10
CA ASN A 213 18.06 -11.20 14.57
C ASN A 213 17.40 -9.81 14.57
N GLY A 214 16.21 -9.67 13.96
CA GLY A 214 15.57 -8.37 13.78
C GLY A 214 16.16 -7.53 12.63
N ASP A 215 16.97 -8.13 11.76
CA ASP A 215 17.61 -7.46 10.60
C ASP A 215 16.64 -7.29 9.41
N VAL A 216 15.43 -7.83 9.50
CA VAL A 216 14.35 -7.62 8.52
C VAL A 216 13.11 -7.11 9.25
N PRO A 217 12.58 -5.93 8.88
CA PRO A 217 11.31 -5.46 9.45
C PRO A 217 10.18 -6.47 9.20
N ARG A 218 9.38 -6.74 10.22
CA ARG A 218 8.29 -7.74 10.16
C ARG A 218 7.37 -7.54 8.96
N LEU A 219 7.09 -6.28 8.60
CA LEU A 219 6.23 -5.94 7.47
C LEU A 219 6.80 -6.37 6.10
N HIS A 220 8.11 -6.57 5.99
CA HIS A 220 8.77 -7.02 4.76
C HIS A 220 8.86 -8.55 4.66
N LEU A 221 8.64 -9.27 5.77
CA LEU A 221 8.80 -10.72 5.80
C LEU A 221 7.78 -11.44 4.93
N TYR A 222 6.50 -10.99 4.90
CA TYR A 222 5.52 -11.72 4.12
C TYR A 222 5.76 -11.62 2.59
N PRO A 223 6.15 -10.47 1.99
CA PRO A 223 6.59 -10.44 0.61
C PRO A 223 7.82 -11.32 0.35
N LEU A 224 8.83 -11.27 1.23
CA LEU A 224 10.02 -12.11 1.09
C LEU A 224 9.68 -13.61 1.11
N TRP A 225 8.83 -14.04 2.07
CA TRP A 225 8.37 -15.43 2.12
C TRP A 225 7.57 -15.82 0.89
N THR A 226 6.77 -14.89 0.33
CA THR A 226 6.04 -15.13 -0.92
C THR A 226 7.00 -15.38 -2.08
N TYR A 227 8.01 -14.53 -2.26
CA TYR A 227 9.03 -14.74 -3.30
C TYR A 227 9.83 -16.03 -3.10
N LEU A 228 10.08 -16.43 -1.86
CA LEU A 228 10.77 -17.67 -1.51
C LEU A 228 9.85 -18.89 -1.47
N GLN A 229 8.61 -18.79 -1.95
CA GLN A 229 7.62 -19.87 -2.02
C GLN A 229 7.31 -20.52 -0.65
N GLN A 230 7.37 -19.70 0.42
CA GLN A 230 7.06 -20.12 1.79
C GLN A 230 5.66 -19.63 2.20
N ASP A 231 4.63 -20.13 1.53
CA ASP A 231 3.26 -19.59 1.58
C ASP A 231 2.65 -19.58 2.98
N ASP A 232 2.81 -20.67 3.73
CA ASP A 232 2.31 -20.73 5.11
C ASP A 232 3.00 -19.71 6.02
N ARG A 233 4.31 -19.52 5.88
CA ARG A 233 5.06 -18.52 6.63
C ARG A 233 4.63 -17.10 6.23
N ALA A 234 4.41 -16.86 4.94
CA ALA A 234 3.90 -15.59 4.46
C ALA A 234 2.54 -15.26 5.07
N LEU A 235 1.61 -16.24 5.08
CA LEU A 235 0.29 -16.08 5.69
C LEU A 235 0.36 -15.92 7.22
N ASP A 236 1.23 -16.65 7.93
CA ASP A 236 1.41 -16.46 9.37
C ASP A 236 1.85 -15.04 9.71
N VAL A 237 2.79 -14.48 8.93
CA VAL A 237 3.21 -13.09 9.09
C VAL A 237 2.07 -12.13 8.77
N ALA A 238 1.34 -12.35 7.66
CA ALA A 238 0.22 -11.51 7.26
C ALA A 238 -0.88 -11.49 8.35
N PHE A 239 -1.30 -12.66 8.86
CA PHE A 239 -2.27 -12.75 9.95
C PHE A 239 -1.84 -11.96 11.19
N GLY A 240 -0.59 -12.10 11.60
CA GLY A 240 -0.05 -11.36 12.75
C GLY A 240 -0.01 -9.85 12.52
N LEU A 241 0.38 -9.41 11.33
CA LEU A 241 0.42 -7.99 10.96
C LEU A 241 -0.97 -7.37 10.97
N TYR A 242 -1.93 -8.02 10.31
CA TYR A 242 -3.28 -7.48 10.16
C TYR A 242 -4.10 -7.52 11.45
N LYS A 243 -3.81 -8.46 12.34
CA LYS A 243 -4.45 -8.52 13.65
C LYS A 243 -3.95 -7.42 14.59
N ASP A 244 -2.63 -7.19 14.59
CA ASP A 244 -1.98 -6.36 15.59
C ASP A 244 -1.79 -4.91 15.12
N ARG A 245 -1.78 -4.68 13.81
CA ARG A 245 -1.51 -3.37 13.19
C ARG A 245 -2.29 -3.20 11.89
N PRO A 246 -3.47 -2.57 11.93
CA PRO A 246 -4.24 -2.29 10.73
C PRO A 246 -3.52 -1.36 9.73
N ASN A 247 -2.52 -0.60 10.14
CA ASN A 247 -1.73 0.26 9.26
C ASN A 247 -0.75 -0.54 8.37
N PHE A 248 -1.30 -1.43 7.54
CA PHE A 248 -0.53 -2.26 6.64
C PHE A 248 -1.12 -2.25 5.23
N ASN A 249 -0.24 -2.07 4.24
CA ASN A 249 -0.64 -2.07 2.83
C ASN A 249 -1.06 -3.48 2.38
N THR A 250 -2.31 -3.61 1.96
CA THR A 250 -2.90 -4.89 1.49
C THR A 250 -2.70 -5.13 -0.01
N GLU A 251 -2.18 -4.16 -0.78
CA GLU A 251 -2.05 -4.23 -2.24
C GLU A 251 -1.27 -5.47 -2.69
N PHE A 252 -0.17 -5.81 -2.01
CA PHE A 252 0.65 -6.96 -2.36
C PHE A 252 -0.11 -8.30 -2.28
N LEU A 253 -1.15 -8.43 -1.44
CA LEU A 253 -1.98 -9.64 -1.36
C LEU A 253 -2.68 -9.96 -2.69
N PHE A 254 -2.94 -8.93 -3.49
CA PHE A 254 -3.65 -9.05 -4.76
C PHE A 254 -2.72 -8.95 -5.97
N SER A 255 -1.41 -8.76 -5.75
CA SER A 255 -0.42 -8.71 -6.82
C SER A 255 -0.25 -10.07 -7.50
N ARG A 256 0.35 -10.08 -8.69
CA ARG A 256 0.64 -11.33 -9.40
C ARG A 256 1.60 -12.25 -8.65
N GLU A 257 2.50 -11.69 -7.83
CA GLU A 257 3.43 -12.44 -7.00
C GLU A 257 2.72 -13.28 -5.94
N SER A 258 1.57 -12.80 -5.47
CA SER A 258 0.79 -13.46 -4.41
C SER A 258 -0.26 -14.46 -4.94
N ALA A 259 -0.21 -14.86 -6.21
CA ALA A 259 -1.17 -15.80 -6.78
C ALA A 259 -1.22 -17.13 -6.00
N VAL A 260 -0.06 -17.63 -5.56
CA VAL A 260 0.03 -18.88 -4.76
C VAL A 260 -0.60 -18.69 -3.38
N LEU A 261 -0.40 -17.52 -2.74
CA LEU A 261 -1.04 -17.21 -1.46
C LEU A 261 -2.57 -17.18 -1.60
N ARG A 262 -3.07 -16.61 -2.70
CA ARG A 262 -4.53 -16.55 -2.94
C ARG A 262 -5.16 -17.92 -3.15
N ALA A 263 -4.42 -18.89 -3.68
CA ALA A 263 -4.86 -20.28 -3.83
C ALA A 263 -4.88 -21.07 -2.50
N ASN A 264 -4.23 -20.56 -1.45
CA ASN A 264 -4.20 -21.20 -0.14
C ASN A 264 -5.55 -20.99 0.59
N PRO A 265 -6.18 -22.05 1.15
CA PRO A 265 -7.46 -21.91 1.85
C PRO A 265 -7.46 -20.93 3.02
N ARG A 266 -6.31 -20.67 3.62
CA ARG A 266 -6.16 -19.68 4.72
C ARG A 266 -6.30 -18.24 4.22
N PHE A 267 -6.14 -17.99 2.93
CA PHE A 267 -6.30 -16.65 2.36
C PHE A 267 -7.73 -16.14 2.53
N GLU A 268 -8.74 -16.96 2.28
CA GLU A 268 -10.13 -16.59 2.53
C GLU A 268 -10.35 -16.16 3.99
N GLN A 269 -9.80 -16.93 4.93
CA GLN A 269 -9.90 -16.61 6.35
C GLN A 269 -9.26 -15.24 6.66
N LEU A 270 -8.11 -14.94 6.06
CA LEU A 270 -7.43 -13.64 6.20
C LEU A 270 -8.34 -12.50 5.72
N ILE A 271 -8.87 -12.61 4.50
CA ILE A 271 -9.72 -11.59 3.87
C ILE A 271 -11.00 -11.34 4.69
N ARG A 272 -11.62 -12.42 5.21
CA ARG A 272 -12.79 -12.30 6.11
C ARG A 272 -12.42 -11.63 7.43
N THR A 273 -11.26 -11.94 8.00
CA THR A 273 -10.78 -11.36 9.26
C THR A 273 -10.58 -9.86 9.17
N ILE A 274 -10.07 -9.35 8.03
CA ILE A 274 -9.87 -7.92 7.83
C ILE A 274 -11.11 -7.21 7.22
N GLY A 275 -12.23 -7.91 7.01
CA GLY A 275 -13.51 -7.35 6.59
C GLY A 275 -13.60 -7.00 5.09
N LEU A 276 -12.61 -7.37 4.27
CA LEU A 276 -12.63 -7.05 2.83
C LEU A 276 -13.73 -7.79 2.06
N SER A 277 -14.11 -9.00 2.46
CA SER A 277 -15.18 -9.75 1.78
C SER A 277 -16.51 -9.01 1.84
N GLN A 278 -16.88 -8.43 2.98
CA GLN A 278 -18.10 -7.63 3.13
C GLN A 278 -18.07 -6.35 2.27
N TYR A 279 -16.92 -5.70 2.21
CA TYR A 279 -16.72 -4.55 1.34
C TYR A 279 -16.90 -4.91 -0.14
N TRP A 280 -16.36 -6.05 -0.59
CA TRP A 280 -16.50 -6.49 -1.98
C TRP A 280 -17.94 -6.83 -2.36
N GLU A 281 -18.72 -7.43 -1.46
CA GLU A 281 -20.13 -7.70 -1.66
C GLU A 281 -20.93 -6.42 -1.93
N GLU A 282 -20.57 -5.30 -1.28
CA GLU A 282 -21.28 -4.03 -1.41
C GLU A 282 -20.77 -3.18 -2.59
N PHE A 283 -19.45 -3.11 -2.79
CA PHE A 283 -18.84 -2.16 -3.73
C PHE A 283 -18.21 -2.80 -4.98
N GLY A 284 -18.20 -4.10 -5.07
CA GLY A 284 -17.67 -4.89 -6.17
C GLY A 284 -16.36 -5.59 -5.84
N TRP A 285 -16.19 -6.73 -6.44
CA TRP A 285 -15.07 -7.66 -6.24
C TRP A 285 -13.75 -7.10 -6.78
N PRO A 286 -12.60 -7.55 -6.25
CA PRO A 286 -11.29 -7.23 -6.80
C PRO A 286 -11.06 -7.93 -8.13
N ASP A 287 -10.07 -7.46 -8.88
CA ASP A 287 -9.80 -7.99 -10.23
C ASP A 287 -9.37 -9.47 -10.23
N THR A 288 -8.84 -9.93 -9.09
CA THR A 288 -8.32 -11.31 -8.92
C THR A 288 -9.27 -12.27 -8.22
N CYS A 289 -10.42 -11.81 -7.71
CA CYS A 289 -11.35 -12.66 -6.96
C CYS A 289 -12.79 -12.52 -7.46
N GLN A 290 -13.59 -13.57 -7.29
CA GLN A 290 -14.99 -13.59 -7.67
C GLN A 290 -15.83 -14.39 -6.67
N PRO A 291 -17.14 -14.09 -6.53
CA PRO A 291 -18.03 -14.84 -5.63
C PRO A 291 -18.17 -16.28 -6.07
N ALA A 292 -18.27 -17.20 -5.10
CA ALA A 292 -18.48 -18.65 -5.30
C ALA A 292 -19.40 -19.20 -4.21
N GLY A 293 -20.73 -19.10 -4.41
CA GLY A 293 -21.73 -19.46 -3.40
C GLY A 293 -21.67 -18.57 -2.17
N GLU A 294 -21.53 -19.16 -0.98
CA GLU A 294 -21.35 -18.41 0.29
C GLU A 294 -19.87 -17.98 0.54
N SER A 295 -18.99 -18.27 -0.41
CA SER A 295 -17.57 -18.00 -0.36
C SER A 295 -17.11 -17.20 -1.57
N PHE A 296 -15.80 -17.17 -1.83
CA PHE A 296 -15.19 -16.59 -3.02
C PHE A 296 -13.96 -17.39 -3.42
N VAL A 297 -13.54 -17.25 -4.66
CA VAL A 297 -12.31 -17.81 -5.20
C VAL A 297 -11.43 -16.70 -5.75
N CYS A 298 -10.14 -16.84 -5.56
CA CYS A 298 -9.14 -15.88 -6.07
C CYS A 298 -8.13 -16.63 -6.97
N ASN A 299 -7.68 -15.96 -8.04
CA ASN A 299 -6.72 -16.49 -9.02
C ASN A 299 -5.33 -15.90 -8.81
#